data_f55ffc2ae6b54e3be12e1d732045ec54
#
_entry.id   f55ffc2ae6b54e3be12e1d732045ec54
#
_cell.length_a   1.000
_cell.length_b   1.000
_cell.length_c   1.000
_cell.angle_alpha   90.00
_cell.angle_beta   90.00
_cell.angle_gamma   90.00
#
_symmetry.space_group_name_H-M   'P 1'
#
loop_
_entity.id
_entity.type
_entity.pdbx_description
1 polymer ?
#
loop_
_entity_poly.entity_id
_entity_poly.type
_entity_poly.pdbx_seq_one_letter_code
_entity_poly.pdbx_strand_id
1 'polypeptide(L)'
;MSAPNRVDELRKRYHENPRRFFAPLANEYRKTGFVDRAILLCEKHLGEQPGNMNGLVVYGQCLFETGRLEEARQPFEAALGLDPENLIALRHLGDI
;
A
#
# COMPACT_ATOMS: atom_id res chain seq x y z
N MET A 1 -26.61 -14.20 10.04
CA MET A 1 -25.20 -14.04 10.38
C MET A 1 -24.42 -13.60 9.16
N SER A 2 -23.82 -12.43 9.21
CA SER A 2 -23.04 -11.95 8.09
C SER A 2 -21.63 -12.57 8.12
N ALA A 3 -21.09 -12.90 6.95
CA ALA A 3 -19.71 -13.34 6.84
C ALA A 3 -18.78 -12.23 7.30
N PRO A 4 -17.63 -12.55 7.91
CA PRO A 4 -16.64 -11.52 8.23
C PRO A 4 -16.22 -10.82 6.94
N ASN A 5 -16.11 -9.49 6.98
CA ASN A 5 -15.67 -8.77 5.81
C ASN A 5 -14.15 -8.94 5.62
N ARG A 6 -13.68 -8.54 4.46
CA ARG A 6 -12.27 -8.75 4.12
C ARG A 6 -11.32 -7.98 5.02
N VAL A 7 -11.73 -6.78 5.46
CA VAL A 7 -10.90 -5.99 6.39
C VAL A 7 -10.71 -6.74 7.70
N ASP A 8 -11.78 -7.27 8.27
CA ASP A 8 -11.69 -8.00 9.55
C ASP A 8 -10.79 -9.23 9.42
N GLU A 9 -10.93 -9.97 8.32
CA GLU A 9 -10.12 -11.14 8.06
C GLU A 9 -8.64 -10.78 7.92
N LEU A 10 -8.33 -9.72 7.17
CA LEU A 10 -6.96 -9.27 6.99
C LEU A 10 -6.36 -8.70 8.27
N ARG A 11 -7.18 -8.01 9.09
CA ARG A 11 -6.70 -7.54 10.40
C ARG A 11 -6.27 -8.70 11.28
N LYS A 12 -7.02 -9.78 11.27
CA LYS A 12 -6.67 -10.97 12.03
C LYS A 12 -5.34 -11.55 11.54
N ARG A 13 -5.18 -11.70 10.24
CA ARG A 13 -3.94 -12.21 9.65
C ARG A 13 -2.77 -11.27 9.92
N TYR A 14 -3.01 -9.96 9.88
CA TYR A 14 -2.00 -8.96 10.18
C TYR A 14 -1.50 -9.10 11.63
N HIS A 15 -2.39 -9.31 12.59
CA HIS A 15 -1.97 -9.49 13.98
C HIS A 15 -1.12 -10.75 14.16
N GLU A 16 -1.38 -11.78 13.38
CA GLU A 16 -0.59 -13.01 13.41
C GLU A 16 0.77 -12.85 12.73
N ASN A 17 0.83 -12.10 11.63
CA ASN A 17 2.07 -11.90 10.87
C ASN A 17 2.06 -10.52 10.20
N PRO A 18 2.43 -9.46 10.94
CA PRO A 18 2.37 -8.09 10.41
C PRO A 18 3.21 -7.85 9.17
N ARG A 19 4.40 -8.44 9.12
CA ARG A 19 5.32 -8.21 8.01
C ARG A 19 4.77 -8.74 6.69
N ARG A 20 4.03 -9.83 6.75
CA ARG A 20 3.45 -10.46 5.56
C ARG A 20 2.16 -9.79 5.12
N PHE A 21 1.36 -9.32 6.07
CA PHE A 21 -0.01 -8.92 5.78
C PHE A 21 -0.27 -7.41 5.83
N PHE A 22 0.73 -6.58 6.14
CA PHE A 22 0.46 -5.14 6.20
C PHE A 22 0.04 -4.57 4.84
N ALA A 23 0.68 -4.99 3.75
CA ALA A 23 0.36 -4.46 2.43
C ALA A 23 -1.05 -4.88 1.96
N PRO A 24 -1.45 -6.16 2.07
CA PRO A 24 -2.83 -6.52 1.76
C PRO A 24 -3.85 -5.79 2.62
N LEU A 25 -3.58 -5.61 3.92
CA LEU A 25 -4.48 -4.89 4.81
C LEU A 25 -4.57 -3.42 4.42
N ALA A 26 -3.44 -2.78 4.18
CA ALA A 26 -3.40 -1.39 3.75
C ALA A 26 -4.17 -1.20 2.44
N ASN A 27 -4.01 -2.12 1.50
CA ASN A 27 -4.72 -2.05 0.23
C ASN A 27 -6.24 -2.14 0.44
N GLU A 28 -6.69 -3.00 1.34
CA GLU A 28 -8.12 -3.12 1.63
C GLU A 28 -8.64 -1.84 2.31
N TYR A 29 -7.88 -1.27 3.23
CA TYR A 29 -8.23 0.03 3.82
C TYR A 29 -8.37 1.10 2.72
N ARG A 30 -7.42 1.14 1.77
CA ARG A 30 -7.49 2.09 0.66
C ARG A 30 -8.78 1.92 -0.14
N LYS A 31 -9.12 0.69 -0.49
CA LYS A 31 -10.28 0.36 -1.31
C LYS A 31 -11.60 0.64 -0.62
N THR A 32 -11.62 0.60 0.70
CA THR A 32 -12.85 0.79 1.49
C THR A 32 -12.97 2.20 2.08
N GLY A 33 -12.11 3.12 1.68
CA GLY A 33 -12.21 4.52 2.07
C GLY A 33 -11.43 4.91 3.32
N PHE A 34 -10.62 4.01 3.87
CA PHE A 34 -9.81 4.30 5.05
C PHE A 34 -8.36 4.59 4.66
N VAL A 35 -8.18 5.54 3.73
CA VAL A 35 -6.87 5.81 3.13
C VAL A 35 -5.86 6.28 4.16
N ASP A 36 -6.28 7.08 5.14
CA ASP A 36 -5.36 7.55 6.18
C ASP A 36 -4.79 6.40 7.01
N ARG A 37 -5.63 5.40 7.32
CA ARG A 37 -5.16 4.21 8.03
C ARG A 37 -4.19 3.40 7.17
N ALA A 38 -4.46 3.33 5.87
CA ALA A 38 -3.57 2.65 4.93
C ALA A 38 -2.20 3.32 4.89
N ILE A 39 -2.17 4.66 4.84
CA ILE A 39 -0.93 5.42 4.82
C ILE A 39 -0.10 5.15 6.08
N LEU A 40 -0.72 5.24 7.26
CA LEU A 40 -0.01 5.00 8.52
C LEU A 40 0.57 3.60 8.59
N LEU A 41 -0.19 2.63 8.13
CA LEU A 41 0.25 1.23 8.13
C LEU A 41 1.45 1.02 7.21
N CYS A 42 1.41 1.62 6.02
CA CYS A 42 2.52 1.54 5.07
C CYS A 42 3.76 2.24 5.63
N GLU A 43 3.61 3.43 6.20
CA GLU A 43 4.74 4.18 6.75
C GLU A 43 5.45 3.40 7.84
N LYS A 44 4.67 2.78 8.73
CA LYS A 44 5.24 1.96 9.81
C LYS A 44 6.08 0.81 9.26
N HIS A 45 5.52 0.03 8.34
CA HIS A 45 6.17 -1.20 7.90
C HIS A 45 7.21 -0.99 6.81
N LEU A 46 7.06 0.02 5.98
CA LEU A 46 8.09 0.35 4.98
C LEU A 46 9.36 0.88 5.63
N GLY A 47 9.26 1.46 6.83
CA GLY A 47 10.44 1.81 7.61
C GLY A 47 11.27 0.59 7.96
N GLU A 48 10.63 -0.54 8.21
CA GLU A 48 11.29 -1.81 8.54
C GLU A 48 11.61 -2.64 7.31
N GLN A 49 10.81 -2.52 6.25
CA GLN A 49 10.92 -3.30 5.03
C GLN A 49 10.86 -2.38 3.81
N PRO A 50 11.90 -1.56 3.57
CA PRO A 50 11.86 -0.58 2.48
C PRO A 50 11.78 -1.19 1.08
N GLY A 51 12.11 -2.46 0.95
CA GLY A 51 12.03 -3.18 -0.32
C GLY A 51 10.77 -3.99 -0.53
N ASN A 52 9.74 -3.80 0.30
CA ASN A 52 8.49 -4.53 0.11
C ASN A 52 7.71 -3.93 -1.07
N MET A 53 7.71 -4.64 -2.20
CA MET A 53 7.11 -4.18 -3.44
C MET A 53 5.64 -3.83 -3.28
N ASN A 54 4.85 -4.74 -2.70
CA ASN A 54 3.42 -4.51 -2.55
C ASN A 54 3.14 -3.31 -1.65
N GLY A 55 3.92 -3.16 -0.58
CA GLY A 55 3.81 -2.02 0.31
C GLY A 55 4.11 -0.70 -0.39
N LEU A 56 5.17 -0.67 -1.20
CA LEU A 56 5.53 0.52 -1.96
C LEU A 56 4.43 0.93 -2.93
N VAL A 57 3.87 -0.04 -3.66
CA VAL A 57 2.81 0.23 -4.62
C VAL A 57 1.55 0.75 -3.93
N VAL A 58 1.13 0.09 -2.83
CA VAL A 58 -0.06 0.53 -2.08
C VAL A 58 0.15 1.92 -1.49
N TYR A 59 1.33 2.18 -0.95
CA TYR A 59 1.66 3.48 -0.38
C TYR A 59 1.59 4.58 -1.44
N GLY A 60 2.20 4.32 -2.61
CA GLY A 60 2.13 5.25 -3.73
C GLY A 60 0.70 5.53 -4.16
N GLN A 61 -0.13 4.49 -4.26
CA GLN A 61 -1.55 4.65 -4.62
C GLN A 61 -2.30 5.50 -3.60
N CYS A 62 -2.05 5.29 -2.31
CA CYS A 62 -2.68 6.08 -1.25
C CYS A 62 -2.31 7.55 -1.35
N LEU A 63 -1.04 7.84 -1.56
CA LEU A 63 -0.58 9.23 -1.70
C LEU A 63 -1.14 9.88 -2.96
N PHE A 64 -1.17 9.14 -4.05
CA PHE A 64 -1.73 9.62 -5.31
C PHE A 64 -3.22 9.98 -5.15
N GLU A 65 -4.00 9.08 -4.54
CA GLU A 65 -5.44 9.26 -4.37
C GLU A 65 -5.80 10.41 -3.42
N THR A 66 -4.89 10.76 -2.51
CA THR A 66 -5.08 11.89 -1.60
C THR A 66 -4.50 13.20 -2.13
N GLY A 67 -4.03 13.22 -3.39
CA GLY A 67 -3.50 14.42 -4.03
C GLY A 67 -2.06 14.75 -3.66
N ARG A 68 -1.38 13.89 -2.90
CA ARG A 68 0.02 14.08 -2.51
C ARG A 68 0.94 13.54 -3.61
N LEU A 69 0.89 14.17 -4.77
CA LEU A 69 1.48 13.64 -6.00
C LEU A 69 3.01 13.56 -5.96
N GLU A 70 3.67 14.60 -5.44
CA GLU A 70 5.13 14.57 -5.36
C GLU A 70 5.64 13.52 -4.38
N GLU A 71 4.91 13.32 -3.28
CA GLU A 71 5.26 12.28 -2.34
C GLU A 71 5.00 10.89 -2.90
N ALA A 72 3.98 10.74 -3.76
CA ALA A 72 3.66 9.46 -4.40
C ALA A 72 4.74 9.02 -5.37
N ARG A 73 5.45 9.94 -5.97
CA ARG A 73 6.52 9.65 -6.94
C ARG A 73 7.57 8.71 -6.35
N GLN A 74 8.00 8.98 -5.12
CA GLN A 74 9.10 8.26 -4.49
C GLN A 74 8.82 6.75 -4.33
N PRO A 75 7.70 6.32 -3.73
CA PRO A 75 7.44 4.87 -3.60
C PRO A 75 7.23 4.19 -4.95
N PHE A 76 6.64 4.88 -5.94
CA PHE A 76 6.50 4.29 -7.26
C PHE A 76 7.85 4.12 -7.95
N GLU A 77 8.76 5.09 -7.84
CA GLU A 77 10.11 4.95 -8.39
C GLU A 77 10.87 3.83 -7.69
N ALA A 78 10.74 3.71 -6.38
CA ALA A 78 11.34 2.61 -5.64
C ALA A 78 10.81 1.25 -6.11
N ALA A 79 9.49 1.16 -6.36
CA ALA A 79 8.89 -0.06 -6.87
C ALA A 79 9.43 -0.43 -8.25
N LEU A 80 9.62 0.57 -9.13
CA LEU A 80 10.21 0.33 -10.45
C LEU A 80 11.68 -0.08 -10.37
N GLY A 81 12.39 0.37 -9.33
CA GLY A 81 13.75 -0.10 -9.09
C GLY A 81 13.82 -1.59 -8.79
N LEU A 82 12.76 -2.13 -8.17
CA LEU A 82 12.66 -3.55 -7.87
C LEU A 82 12.07 -4.36 -9.02
N ASP A 83 11.10 -3.78 -9.72
CA ASP A 83 10.44 -4.40 -10.87
C ASP A 83 10.18 -3.32 -11.94
N PRO A 84 11.06 -3.19 -12.93
CA PRO A 84 10.91 -2.15 -13.97
C PRO A 84 9.63 -2.28 -14.81
N GLU A 85 8.96 -3.42 -14.75
CA GLU A 85 7.74 -3.65 -15.52
C GLU A 85 6.48 -3.53 -14.68
N ASN A 86 6.57 -3.02 -13.46
CA ASN A 86 5.40 -2.86 -12.61
C ASN A 86 4.42 -1.87 -13.23
N LEU A 87 3.29 -2.39 -13.72
CA LEU A 87 2.33 -1.60 -14.48
C LEU A 87 1.64 -0.53 -13.65
N ILE A 88 1.38 -0.81 -12.37
CA ILE A 88 0.72 0.17 -11.50
C ILE A 88 1.63 1.38 -11.30
N ALA A 89 2.90 1.13 -11.00
CA ALA A 89 3.88 2.20 -10.80
C ALA A 89 4.09 3.00 -12.09
N LEU A 90 4.22 2.32 -13.23
CA LEU A 90 4.40 2.99 -14.53
C LEU A 90 3.21 3.88 -14.86
N ARG A 91 1.99 3.37 -14.65
CA ARG A 91 0.77 4.13 -14.94
C ARG A 91 0.68 5.39 -14.07
N HIS A 92 0.90 5.24 -12.78
CA HIS A 92 0.76 6.38 -11.86
C HIS A 92 1.84 7.42 -12.09
N LEU A 93 3.09 7.00 -12.35
CA LEU A 93 4.16 7.94 -12.67
C LEU A 93 3.89 8.70 -13.96
N GLY A 94 3.24 8.06 -14.93
CA GLY A 94 2.81 8.73 -16.14
C GLY A 94 1.76 9.80 -15.90
N ASP A 95 0.99 9.69 -14.82
CA ASP A 95 -0.07 10.63 -14.47
C ASP A 95 0.39 11.70 -13.48
N ILE A 96 1.59 11.59 -12.98
CA ILE A 96 2.19 12.61 -12.11
C ILE A 96 2.97 13.61 -12.98
#